data_99cfe17bbd7872866bbbec3e5d3bf065
#
_entry.id   99cfe17bbd7872866bbbec3e5d3bf065
#
_cell.length_a   1.000
_cell.length_b   1.000
_cell.length_c   1.000
_cell.angle_alpha   90.00
_cell.angle_beta   90.00
_cell.angle_gamma   90.00
#
_symmetry.space_group_name_H-M   'P 1'
#
loop_
_entity.id
_entity.type
_entity.pdbx_description
1 polymer ?
#
loop_
_entity_poly.entity_id
_entity_poly.type
_entity_poly.pdbx_seq_one_letter_code
_entity_poly.pdbx_strand_id
1 'polypeptide(L)'
;MMKKILFALIAAMVPVIMSAQAQIVTKKVKIEDFAERPTKVVLTGNAFYDSSIKEEVRKNWTISPYEFCSLDEFNSLKTDESYYFLLNVKGQFRREAEPGLEFLSVVKGGKDAEEGINKMLELVTFPYAAADSPTGRETLFLPFILNIMQAHILASQEKDIVAYGSLGSYSNNLSKIGKKTVLLLDEDMSAEVTPVVRRLYFIKGVEMTDEDTIDDCVIDHNPDTVVSYVVVPSNAHPGSFCYKMLIDTGTGELLYFRKHRLTKKVGPGFLLEDIKRIAEYKK
;
A
#
# COMPACT_ATOMS: atom_id res chain seq x y z
N MET A 1 2.89 -52.13 -27.06
CA MET A 1 3.96 -51.31 -26.47
C MET A 1 3.76 -49.81 -26.74
N MET A 2 2.50 -49.31 -26.76
CA MET A 2 2.14 -47.90 -27.13
C MET A 2 1.19 -47.18 -26.15
N LYS A 3 1.15 -47.64 -24.90
CA LYS A 3 0.27 -47.01 -23.87
C LYS A 3 1.01 -46.36 -22.69
N LYS A 4 2.34 -46.26 -22.72
CA LYS A 4 3.16 -45.69 -21.64
C LYS A 4 3.84 -44.34 -21.96
N ILE A 5 3.64 -43.76 -23.15
CA ILE A 5 4.27 -42.49 -23.54
C ILE A 5 3.32 -41.30 -23.40
N LEU A 6 2.01 -41.51 -23.15
CA LEU A 6 1.04 -40.44 -23.09
C LEU A 6 0.88 -39.81 -21.70
N PHE A 7 1.50 -40.35 -20.67
CA PHE A 7 1.40 -39.83 -19.28
C PHE A 7 2.55 -38.89 -18.87
N ALA A 8 3.58 -38.74 -19.69
CA ALA A 8 4.75 -37.92 -19.37
C ALA A 8 4.70 -36.49 -19.92
N LEU A 9 3.66 -36.12 -20.71
CA LEU A 9 3.56 -34.81 -21.35
C LEU A 9 2.52 -33.87 -20.71
N ILE A 10 1.80 -34.31 -19.68
CA ILE A 10 0.81 -33.48 -18.98
C ILE A 10 1.39 -32.80 -17.72
N ALA A 11 2.59 -33.16 -17.30
CA ALA A 11 3.23 -32.60 -16.11
C ALA A 11 4.01 -31.30 -16.35
N ALA A 12 4.02 -30.74 -17.57
CA ALA A 12 4.87 -29.59 -17.91
C ALA A 12 4.12 -28.28 -18.19
N MET A 13 2.83 -28.19 -17.87
CA MET A 13 2.08 -26.91 -17.96
C MET A 13 1.40 -26.57 -16.65
N VAL A 14 2.18 -26.45 -15.58
CA VAL A 14 1.77 -25.59 -14.49
C VAL A 14 2.12 -24.17 -14.94
N PRO A 15 1.13 -23.29 -15.22
CA PRO A 15 1.45 -21.88 -15.39
C PRO A 15 2.00 -21.42 -14.04
N VAL A 16 3.29 -21.10 -14.00
CA VAL A 16 3.86 -20.31 -12.93
C VAL A 16 3.14 -18.98 -13.03
N ILE A 17 2.04 -18.85 -12.30
CA ILE A 17 1.43 -17.58 -12.00
C ILE A 17 2.43 -16.93 -11.05
N MET A 18 3.43 -16.25 -11.61
CA MET A 18 4.19 -15.27 -10.86
C MET A 18 3.19 -14.15 -10.54
N SER A 19 2.48 -14.31 -9.43
CA SER A 19 1.96 -13.20 -8.68
C SER A 19 3.14 -12.29 -8.41
N ALA A 20 3.17 -11.11 -9.01
CA ALA A 20 3.97 -10.00 -8.52
C ALA A 20 3.30 -9.46 -7.25
N GLN A 21 3.04 -10.34 -6.31
CA GLN A 21 2.86 -10.06 -4.91
C GLN A 21 4.23 -10.31 -4.32
N ALA A 22 4.91 -9.24 -3.88
CA ALA A 22 5.91 -9.43 -2.87
C ALA A 22 5.22 -10.24 -1.77
N GLN A 23 5.54 -11.52 -1.67
CA GLN A 23 5.03 -12.35 -0.59
C GLN A 23 5.78 -11.89 0.64
N ILE A 24 5.07 -11.27 1.57
CA ILE A 24 5.60 -11.01 2.91
C ILE A 24 5.86 -12.39 3.53
N VAL A 25 7.06 -12.88 3.34
CA VAL A 25 7.55 -14.06 4.04
C VAL A 25 8.37 -13.57 5.24
N THR A 26 7.71 -12.79 6.10
CA THR A 26 8.31 -12.36 7.35
C THR A 26 8.03 -13.43 8.38
N LYS A 27 9.02 -14.28 8.66
CA LYS A 27 9.03 -15.00 9.92
C LYS A 27 9.47 -14.00 10.97
N LYS A 28 8.74 -13.88 12.08
CA LYS A 28 9.02 -13.00 13.23
C LYS A 28 10.51 -12.96 13.58
N VAL A 29 11.17 -14.12 13.65
CA VAL A 29 12.60 -14.29 13.94
C VAL A 29 13.52 -13.54 12.96
N LYS A 30 13.09 -13.32 11.71
CA LYS A 30 13.94 -12.67 10.70
C LYS A 30 14.00 -11.15 10.82
N ILE A 31 13.10 -10.54 11.59
CA ILE A 31 13.00 -9.08 11.77
C ILE A 31 13.06 -8.66 13.24
N GLU A 32 13.42 -9.57 14.16
CA GLU A 32 13.52 -9.25 15.60
C GLU A 32 14.51 -8.13 15.88
N ASP A 33 15.56 -8.02 15.06
CA ASP A 33 16.60 -7.02 15.17
C ASP A 33 16.26 -5.66 14.53
N PHE A 34 15.03 -5.48 14.01
CA PHE A 34 14.65 -4.28 13.27
C PHE A 34 14.85 -2.98 14.09
N ALA A 35 14.46 -2.98 15.35
CA ALA A 35 14.56 -1.79 16.20
C ALA A 35 16.02 -1.39 16.51
N GLU A 36 16.95 -2.34 16.41
CA GLU A 36 18.36 -2.14 16.72
C GLU A 36 19.21 -1.80 15.47
N ARG A 37 18.70 -2.10 14.29
CA ARG A 37 19.40 -1.94 13.02
C ARG A 37 19.00 -0.65 12.32
N PRO A 38 19.95 0.03 11.63
CA PRO A 38 19.62 1.23 10.90
C PRO A 38 18.74 0.94 9.67
N THR A 39 17.71 1.75 9.51
CA THR A 39 16.93 1.82 8.28
C THR A 39 17.53 2.88 7.36
N LYS A 40 18.07 2.46 6.22
CA LYS A 40 18.55 3.36 5.17
C LYS A 40 17.37 3.85 4.34
N VAL A 41 17.11 5.15 4.37
CA VAL A 41 16.08 5.81 3.57
C VAL A 41 16.69 6.19 2.24
N VAL A 42 16.31 5.49 1.19
CA VAL A 42 16.93 5.61 -0.13
C VAL A 42 16.34 6.79 -0.89
N LEU A 43 17.17 7.73 -1.27
CA LEU A 43 16.80 8.91 -2.03
C LEU A 43 16.75 8.57 -3.52
N THR A 44 15.75 9.14 -4.21
CA THR A 44 15.46 8.83 -5.62
C THR A 44 16.21 9.72 -6.61
N GLY A 45 16.75 10.88 -6.12
CA GLY A 45 17.29 11.95 -6.95
C GLY A 45 16.19 12.94 -7.45
N ASN A 46 14.93 12.68 -7.17
CA ASN A 46 13.86 13.66 -7.35
C ASN A 46 13.85 14.63 -6.17
N ALA A 47 14.24 15.89 -6.40
CA ALA A 47 14.43 16.88 -5.35
C ALA A 47 13.16 17.13 -4.50
N PHE A 48 11.99 17.11 -5.12
CA PHE A 48 10.72 17.31 -4.41
C PHE A 48 10.40 16.13 -3.49
N TYR A 49 10.40 14.91 -4.02
CA TYR A 49 10.19 13.69 -3.23
C TYR A 49 11.24 13.55 -2.13
N ASP A 50 12.53 13.75 -2.46
CA ASP A 50 13.64 13.60 -1.52
C ASP A 50 13.57 14.62 -0.37
N SER A 51 13.05 15.83 -0.64
CA SER A 51 12.80 16.83 0.41
C SER A 51 11.68 16.39 1.33
N SER A 52 10.57 15.97 0.76
CA SER A 52 9.37 15.53 1.51
C SER A 52 9.67 14.30 2.36
N ILE A 53 10.28 13.26 1.79
CA ILE A 53 10.60 12.04 2.56
C ILE A 53 11.61 12.31 3.67
N LYS A 54 12.58 13.19 3.46
CA LYS A 54 13.55 13.60 4.50
C LYS A 54 12.86 14.32 5.65
N GLU A 55 11.94 15.21 5.35
CA GLU A 55 11.20 15.97 6.35
C GLU A 55 10.32 15.04 7.18
N GLU A 56 9.51 14.21 6.50
CA GLU A 56 8.54 13.35 7.16
C GLU A 56 9.18 12.20 7.94
N VAL A 57 10.28 11.63 7.45
CA VAL A 57 11.04 10.62 8.20
C VAL A 57 11.65 11.24 9.47
N ARG A 58 12.20 12.46 9.40
CA ARG A 58 12.73 13.13 10.60
C ARG A 58 11.67 13.38 11.67
N LYS A 59 10.44 13.67 11.25
CA LYS A 59 9.33 13.97 12.17
C LYS A 59 8.66 12.70 12.71
N ASN A 60 8.50 11.69 11.87
CA ASN A 60 7.56 10.61 12.14
C ASN A 60 8.22 9.22 12.30
N TRP A 61 9.48 9.01 11.83
CA TRP A 61 10.11 7.69 11.94
C TRP A 61 10.73 7.48 13.33
N THR A 62 10.20 6.52 14.10
CA THR A 62 10.56 6.34 15.51
C THR A 62 10.93 4.91 15.91
N ILE A 63 10.71 3.93 15.03
CA ILE A 63 10.78 2.50 15.39
C ILE A 63 12.16 1.86 15.16
N SER A 64 13.09 2.58 14.53
CA SER A 64 14.47 2.16 14.34
C SER A 64 15.39 3.38 14.15
N PRO A 65 16.70 3.28 14.37
CA PRO A 65 17.65 4.24 13.85
C PRO A 65 17.49 4.39 12.34
N TYR A 66 17.74 5.59 11.80
CA TYR A 66 17.67 5.79 10.35
C TYR A 66 18.78 6.67 9.82
N GLU A 67 19.11 6.48 8.56
CA GLU A 67 20.07 7.28 7.81
C GLU A 67 19.59 7.45 6.37
N PHE A 68 19.88 8.61 5.76
CA PHE A 68 19.60 8.81 4.34
C PHE A 68 20.77 8.32 3.51
N CYS A 69 20.49 7.66 2.40
CA CYS A 69 21.49 7.18 1.48
C CYS A 69 21.12 7.43 0.02
N SER A 70 22.11 7.43 -0.85
CA SER A 70 21.90 7.48 -2.30
C SER A 70 21.52 6.10 -2.86
N LEU A 71 21.05 6.08 -4.11
CA LEU A 71 20.79 4.85 -4.82
C LEU A 71 22.09 4.02 -5.03
N ASP A 72 23.23 4.68 -5.24
CA ASP A 72 24.53 3.99 -5.37
C ASP A 72 24.94 3.32 -4.05
N GLU A 73 24.76 4.02 -2.93
CA GLU A 73 25.01 3.47 -1.61
C GLU A 73 24.08 2.29 -1.32
N PHE A 74 22.78 2.40 -1.63
CA PHE A 74 21.85 1.27 -1.55
C PHE A 74 22.37 0.08 -2.36
N ASN A 75 22.77 0.28 -3.61
CA ASN A 75 23.26 -0.81 -4.45
C ASN A 75 24.51 -1.49 -3.90
N SER A 76 25.34 -0.78 -3.16
CA SER A 76 26.53 -1.34 -2.51
C SER A 76 26.22 -2.09 -1.21
N LEU A 77 25.16 -1.70 -0.50
CA LEU A 77 24.80 -2.23 0.83
C LEU A 77 23.64 -3.22 0.82
N LYS A 78 22.86 -3.34 -0.27
CA LYS A 78 21.62 -4.12 -0.30
C LYS A 78 21.77 -5.60 0.03
N THR A 79 22.98 -6.17 -0.09
CA THR A 79 23.29 -7.56 0.26
C THR A 79 23.67 -7.76 1.72
N ASP A 80 23.86 -6.68 2.47
CA ASP A 80 24.22 -6.73 3.89
C ASP A 80 22.97 -6.84 4.77
N GLU A 81 22.85 -7.94 5.53
CA GLU A 81 21.74 -8.22 6.43
C GLU A 81 21.67 -7.27 7.64
N SER A 82 22.71 -6.44 7.85
CA SER A 82 22.75 -5.46 8.94
C SER A 82 21.89 -4.23 8.69
N TYR A 83 21.35 -4.06 7.49
CA TYR A 83 20.55 -2.91 7.10
C TYR A 83 19.12 -3.28 6.73
N TYR A 84 18.22 -2.37 7.05
CA TYR A 84 16.91 -2.28 6.45
C TYR A 84 16.86 -1.09 5.49
N PHE A 85 15.96 -1.11 4.53
CA PHE A 85 15.85 -0.07 3.50
C PHE A 85 14.41 0.37 3.35
N LEU A 86 14.15 1.68 3.45
CA LEU A 86 12.91 2.30 3.02
C LEU A 86 13.09 2.82 1.59
N LEU A 87 12.33 2.26 0.67
CA LEU A 87 12.45 2.48 -0.77
C LEU A 87 11.16 3.04 -1.36
N ASN A 88 11.27 3.99 -2.29
CA ASN A 88 10.22 4.23 -3.28
C ASN A 88 10.51 3.33 -4.48
N VAL A 89 9.60 2.40 -4.78
CA VAL A 89 9.76 1.43 -5.87
C VAL A 89 8.62 1.54 -6.87
N LYS A 90 8.95 1.51 -8.16
CA LYS A 90 7.96 1.46 -9.22
C LYS A 90 7.53 0.02 -9.48
N GLY A 91 6.22 -0.22 -9.41
CA GLY A 91 5.62 -1.53 -9.66
C GLY A 91 5.08 -1.63 -11.07
N GLN A 92 5.55 -2.66 -11.80
CA GLN A 92 5.03 -3.01 -13.11
C GLN A 92 4.29 -4.33 -13.03
N PHE A 93 3.02 -4.34 -13.38
CA PHE A 93 2.21 -5.54 -13.41
C PHE A 93 2.20 -6.17 -14.79
N ARG A 94 1.85 -7.46 -14.82
CA ARG A 94 1.74 -8.20 -16.09
C ARG A 94 0.78 -7.48 -17.04
N ARG A 95 1.23 -7.18 -18.25
CA ARG A 95 0.55 -6.46 -19.33
C ARG A 95 0.65 -4.93 -19.26
N GLU A 96 1.35 -4.37 -18.33
CA GLU A 96 1.73 -2.97 -18.36
C GLU A 96 3.00 -2.81 -19.19
N ALA A 97 3.03 -1.82 -20.05
CA ALA A 97 4.23 -1.51 -20.86
C ALA A 97 5.32 -0.89 -19.98
N GLU A 98 4.89 -0.08 -19.00
CA GLU A 98 5.74 0.61 -18.03
C GLU A 98 5.12 0.49 -16.62
N PRO A 99 5.92 0.72 -15.56
CA PRO A 99 5.40 0.74 -14.19
C PRO A 99 4.30 1.80 -14.04
N GLY A 100 3.10 1.38 -13.62
CA GLY A 100 1.96 2.27 -13.44
C GLY A 100 1.79 2.83 -12.03
N LEU A 101 2.44 2.23 -11.04
CA LEU A 101 2.31 2.58 -9.64
C LEU A 101 3.66 2.75 -8.95
N GLU A 102 3.68 3.61 -7.94
CA GLU A 102 4.76 3.72 -6.95
C GLU A 102 4.31 3.13 -5.62
N PHE A 103 5.26 2.49 -4.93
CA PHE A 103 5.09 1.91 -3.61
C PHE A 103 6.19 2.37 -2.68
N LEU A 104 5.84 2.65 -1.43
CA LEU A 104 6.80 2.71 -0.35
C LEU A 104 6.97 1.31 0.24
N SER A 105 8.21 0.84 0.30
CA SER A 105 8.52 -0.51 0.79
C SER A 105 9.62 -0.48 1.82
N VAL A 106 9.45 -1.24 2.90
CA VAL A 106 10.53 -1.54 3.84
C VAL A 106 10.96 -2.98 3.62
N VAL A 107 12.24 -3.16 3.32
CA VAL A 107 12.86 -4.46 3.04
C VAL A 107 14.12 -4.64 3.89
N LYS A 108 14.48 -5.89 4.20
CA LYS A 108 15.76 -6.24 4.83
C LYS A 108 16.81 -6.52 3.77
N GLY A 109 18.04 -6.06 3.99
CA GLY A 109 19.19 -6.45 3.20
C GLY A 109 19.46 -7.95 3.28
N GLY A 110 20.19 -8.48 2.31
CA GLY A 110 20.56 -9.87 2.27
C GLY A 110 20.97 -10.35 0.89
N LYS A 111 21.52 -11.54 0.81
CA LYS A 111 22.07 -12.11 -0.44
C LYS A 111 21.04 -12.16 -1.58
N ASP A 112 19.77 -12.38 -1.26
CA ASP A 112 18.71 -12.47 -2.26
C ASP A 112 18.51 -11.13 -3.02
N ALA A 113 19.04 -10.02 -2.50
CA ALA A 113 19.04 -8.71 -3.17
C ALA A 113 19.88 -8.67 -4.46
N GLU A 114 20.80 -9.61 -4.66
CA GLU A 114 21.54 -9.77 -5.93
C GLU A 114 20.60 -10.10 -7.09
N GLU A 115 19.52 -10.86 -6.82
CA GLU A 115 18.52 -11.25 -7.82
C GLU A 115 17.45 -10.15 -8.06
N GLY A 116 17.46 -9.09 -7.25
CA GLY A 116 16.57 -7.94 -7.37
C GLY A 116 15.79 -7.60 -6.09
N ILE A 117 15.25 -6.38 -6.04
CA ILE A 117 14.50 -5.88 -4.87
C ILE A 117 13.32 -6.79 -4.53
N ASN A 118 12.67 -7.38 -5.53
CA ASN A 118 11.54 -8.30 -5.36
C ASN A 118 11.90 -9.65 -4.72
N LYS A 119 13.17 -9.89 -4.46
CA LYS A 119 13.68 -11.07 -3.75
C LYS A 119 14.09 -10.77 -2.31
N MET A 120 14.24 -9.49 -1.99
CA MET A 120 14.54 -9.08 -0.62
C MET A 120 13.40 -9.44 0.33
N LEU A 121 13.71 -9.64 1.60
CA LEU A 121 12.70 -9.86 2.63
C LEU A 121 11.90 -8.58 2.83
N GLU A 122 10.65 -8.58 2.39
CA GLU A 122 9.73 -7.47 2.55
C GLU A 122 9.09 -7.48 3.95
N LEU A 123 9.10 -6.33 4.64
CA LEU A 123 8.41 -6.11 5.89
C LEU A 123 7.02 -5.53 5.66
N VAL A 124 6.96 -4.51 4.82
CA VAL A 124 5.70 -3.85 4.43
C VAL A 124 5.88 -3.15 3.09
N THR A 125 4.84 -3.19 2.27
CA THR A 125 4.74 -2.41 1.03
C THR A 125 3.39 -1.70 1.00
N PHE A 126 3.42 -0.37 0.86
CA PHE A 126 2.24 0.48 0.82
C PHE A 126 2.11 1.14 -0.57
N PRO A 127 0.94 1.09 -1.22
CA PRO A 127 0.71 1.79 -2.49
C PRO A 127 0.74 3.30 -2.26
N TYR A 128 1.67 3.99 -2.94
CA TYR A 128 1.97 5.38 -2.67
C TYR A 128 1.33 6.33 -3.68
N ALA A 129 1.59 6.15 -4.97
CA ALA A 129 1.13 7.07 -6.01
C ALA A 129 0.96 6.38 -7.37
N ALA A 130 0.37 7.08 -8.33
CA ALA A 130 0.54 6.78 -9.74
C ALA A 130 1.96 7.16 -10.19
N ALA A 131 2.66 6.26 -10.90
CA ALA A 131 4.09 6.42 -11.20
C ALA A 131 4.41 7.55 -12.18
N ASP A 132 3.46 7.93 -13.01
CA ASP A 132 3.62 8.87 -14.13
C ASP A 132 2.81 10.16 -13.98
N SER A 133 2.02 10.27 -12.91
CA SER A 133 1.11 11.40 -12.70
C SER A 133 0.93 11.67 -11.21
N PRO A 134 1.97 12.16 -10.52
CA PRO A 134 1.86 12.55 -9.12
C PRO A 134 0.87 13.73 -9.00
N THR A 135 -0.02 13.68 -8.03
CA THR A 135 -1.03 14.70 -7.77
C THR A 135 -0.62 15.69 -6.68
N GLY A 136 0.39 15.33 -5.87
CA GLY A 136 0.77 16.04 -4.64
C GLY A 136 0.07 15.49 -3.40
N ARG A 137 -1.09 14.86 -3.57
CA ARG A 137 -1.87 14.24 -2.49
C ARG A 137 -1.07 13.16 -1.76
N GLU A 138 -0.26 12.38 -2.49
CA GLU A 138 0.64 11.39 -1.91
C GLU A 138 1.63 12.00 -0.92
N THR A 139 2.09 13.23 -1.16
CA THR A 139 2.98 13.94 -0.23
C THR A 139 2.27 14.35 1.04
N LEU A 140 1.03 14.82 0.92
CA LEU A 140 0.19 15.17 2.06
C LEU A 140 -0.11 13.96 2.96
N PHE A 141 -0.35 12.78 2.36
CA PHE A 141 -0.62 11.55 3.11
C PHE A 141 0.65 10.84 3.60
N LEU A 142 1.84 11.28 3.21
CA LEU A 142 3.10 10.63 3.56
C LEU A 142 3.31 10.40 5.07
N PRO A 143 2.99 11.35 5.99
CA PRO A 143 3.07 11.11 7.43
C PRO A 143 2.20 9.93 7.89
N PHE A 144 0.96 9.85 7.41
CA PHE A 144 0.06 8.74 7.74
C PHE A 144 0.57 7.41 7.17
N ILE A 145 1.07 7.42 5.94
CA ILE A 145 1.64 6.23 5.29
C ILE A 145 2.83 5.71 6.10
N LEU A 146 3.76 6.57 6.52
CA LEU A 146 4.88 6.17 7.37
C LEU A 146 4.41 5.60 8.71
N ASN A 147 3.41 6.21 9.35
CA ASN A 147 2.84 5.72 10.60
C ASN A 147 2.16 4.35 10.43
N ILE A 148 1.40 4.14 9.36
CA ILE A 148 0.78 2.85 9.03
C ILE A 148 1.84 1.78 8.81
N MET A 149 2.90 2.10 8.05
CA MET A 149 4.00 1.17 7.80
C MET A 149 4.71 0.77 9.10
N GLN A 150 5.00 1.73 9.97
CA GLN A 150 5.60 1.49 11.28
C GLN A 150 4.70 0.62 12.16
N ALA A 151 3.42 0.94 12.26
CA ALA A 151 2.46 0.15 13.02
C ALA A 151 2.37 -1.29 12.49
N HIS A 152 2.43 -1.49 11.17
CA HIS A 152 2.42 -2.82 10.57
C HIS A 152 3.69 -3.61 10.90
N ILE A 153 4.87 -2.98 10.86
CA ILE A 153 6.14 -3.63 11.21
C ILE A 153 6.11 -4.08 12.67
N LEU A 154 5.71 -3.20 13.59
CA LEU A 154 5.60 -3.54 15.03
C LEU A 154 4.62 -4.69 15.27
N ALA A 155 3.43 -4.63 14.66
CA ALA A 155 2.45 -5.72 14.77
C ALA A 155 2.95 -7.04 14.16
N SER A 156 3.79 -6.98 13.13
CA SER A 156 4.42 -8.15 12.50
C SER A 156 5.48 -8.79 13.38
N GLN A 157 6.18 -7.99 14.20
CA GLN A 157 7.10 -8.51 15.22
C GLN A 157 6.38 -9.20 16.37
N GLU A 158 5.16 -8.77 16.69
CA GLU A 158 4.36 -9.38 17.77
C GLU A 158 3.67 -10.67 17.32
N LYS A 159 3.15 -10.72 16.09
CA LYS A 159 2.29 -11.81 15.60
C LYS A 159 2.65 -12.24 14.18
N ASP A 160 3.11 -13.48 14.02
CA ASP A 160 3.42 -14.06 12.71
C ASP A 160 2.27 -13.93 11.70
N ILE A 161 1.02 -14.05 12.17
CA ILE A 161 -0.16 -13.96 11.30
C ILE A 161 -0.28 -12.57 10.63
N VAL A 162 0.17 -11.51 11.32
CA VAL A 162 0.19 -10.15 10.75
C VAL A 162 1.29 -10.04 9.71
N ALA A 163 2.44 -10.64 9.95
CA ALA A 163 3.56 -10.67 9.02
C ALA A 163 3.23 -11.40 7.70
N TYR A 164 2.35 -12.40 7.75
CA TYR A 164 1.84 -13.11 6.56
C TYR A 164 0.62 -12.45 5.93
N GLY A 165 -0.16 -11.69 6.73
CA GLY A 165 -1.34 -10.98 6.28
C GLY A 165 -0.95 -9.66 5.63
N SER A 166 -1.19 -9.49 4.35
CA SER A 166 -1.04 -8.18 3.72
C SER A 166 -1.87 -7.11 4.46
N LEU A 167 -1.69 -5.83 4.12
CA LEU A 167 -2.51 -4.71 4.64
C LEU A 167 -4.03 -4.95 4.52
N GLY A 168 -4.47 -5.95 3.75
CA GLY A 168 -5.87 -6.37 3.65
C GLY A 168 -6.55 -6.73 4.98
N SER A 169 -5.79 -7.20 5.97
CA SER A 169 -6.30 -7.49 7.32
C SER A 169 -6.84 -6.25 8.03
N TYR A 170 -6.36 -5.06 7.67
CA TYR A 170 -6.83 -3.78 8.23
C TYR A 170 -8.29 -3.46 7.88
N SER A 171 -8.87 -4.11 6.87
CA SER A 171 -10.31 -3.99 6.60
C SER A 171 -11.20 -4.45 7.76
N ASN A 172 -10.66 -5.17 8.72
CA ASN A 172 -11.36 -5.53 9.95
C ASN A 172 -11.44 -4.36 10.96
N ASN A 173 -10.66 -3.28 10.73
CA ASN A 173 -10.67 -2.07 11.55
C ASN A 173 -11.86 -1.13 11.26
N LEU A 174 -12.72 -1.44 10.28
CA LEU A 174 -13.91 -0.64 9.97
C LEU A 174 -14.81 -0.37 11.19
N SER A 175 -14.84 -1.27 12.16
CA SER A 175 -15.56 -1.05 13.43
C SER A 175 -15.06 0.16 14.23
N LYS A 176 -13.81 0.59 14.00
CA LYS A 176 -13.20 1.76 14.65
C LYS A 176 -13.70 3.09 14.08
N ILE A 177 -14.37 3.10 12.91
CA ILE A 177 -14.99 4.30 12.36
C ILE A 177 -15.93 4.93 13.40
N GLY A 178 -16.73 4.15 14.07
CA GLY A 178 -17.59 4.62 15.16
C GLY A 178 -18.50 5.78 14.72
N LYS A 179 -18.38 6.91 15.41
CA LYS A 179 -19.19 8.13 15.14
C LYS A 179 -18.53 9.08 14.11
N LYS A 180 -17.28 8.83 13.71
CA LYS A 180 -16.55 9.71 12.79
C LYS A 180 -17.23 9.79 11.42
N THR A 181 -17.14 10.92 10.76
CA THR A 181 -17.63 11.06 9.38
C THR A 181 -16.64 10.46 8.38
N VAL A 182 -17.13 9.64 7.47
CA VAL A 182 -16.36 9.11 6.35
C VAL A 182 -16.52 10.06 5.17
N LEU A 183 -15.43 10.70 4.76
CA LEU A 183 -15.36 11.62 3.63
C LEU A 183 -14.78 10.92 2.41
N LEU A 184 -15.51 10.95 1.31
CA LEU A 184 -15.15 10.25 0.08
C LEU A 184 -15.08 11.24 -1.09
N LEU A 185 -14.07 11.16 -1.95
CA LEU A 185 -13.98 11.93 -3.19
C LEU A 185 -14.83 11.31 -4.30
N ASP A 186 -15.34 12.14 -5.20
CA ASP A 186 -16.09 11.66 -6.38
C ASP A 186 -15.21 10.83 -7.32
N GLU A 187 -13.99 11.27 -7.57
CA GLU A 187 -12.98 10.58 -8.37
C GLU A 187 -12.50 9.26 -7.75
N ASP A 188 -12.65 9.10 -6.44
CA ASP A 188 -12.36 7.85 -5.74
C ASP A 188 -13.46 6.79 -5.93
N MET A 189 -14.59 7.13 -6.57
CA MET A 189 -15.71 6.21 -6.78
C MET A 189 -15.67 5.54 -8.13
N SER A 190 -15.98 4.25 -8.14
CA SER A 190 -16.19 3.54 -9.42
C SER A 190 -17.52 3.96 -10.07
N ALA A 191 -17.62 3.79 -11.37
CA ALA A 191 -18.83 4.16 -12.13
C ALA A 191 -20.12 3.42 -11.66
N GLU A 192 -19.99 2.31 -10.95
CA GLU A 192 -21.15 1.59 -10.38
C GLU A 192 -21.72 2.28 -9.12
N VAL A 193 -20.96 3.18 -8.47
CA VAL A 193 -21.43 3.97 -7.33
C VAL A 193 -22.22 5.18 -7.81
N THR A 194 -23.34 4.88 -8.45
CA THR A 194 -24.25 5.86 -9.05
C THR A 194 -24.91 6.77 -7.98
N PRO A 195 -25.53 7.90 -8.37
CA PRO A 195 -26.31 8.72 -7.45
C PRO A 195 -27.43 7.95 -6.73
N VAL A 196 -27.98 6.91 -7.34
CA VAL A 196 -28.98 6.03 -6.70
C VAL A 196 -28.33 5.20 -5.59
N VAL A 197 -27.16 4.62 -5.87
CA VAL A 197 -26.38 3.87 -4.87
C VAL A 197 -25.99 4.75 -3.71
N ARG A 198 -25.51 5.97 -3.97
CA ARG A 198 -25.18 6.95 -2.93
C ARG A 198 -26.36 7.24 -2.03
N ARG A 199 -27.54 7.54 -2.56
CA ARG A 199 -28.77 7.77 -1.76
C ARG A 199 -29.16 6.57 -0.87
N LEU A 200 -28.82 5.35 -1.27
CA LEU A 200 -29.16 4.16 -0.51
C LEU A 200 -28.15 3.84 0.61
N TYR A 201 -26.89 4.12 0.38
CA TYR A 201 -25.79 3.67 1.25
C TYR A 201 -25.02 4.79 1.92
N PHE A 202 -25.09 6.04 1.42
CA PHE A 202 -24.51 7.20 2.09
C PHE A 202 -25.50 7.67 3.17
N ILE A 203 -25.54 6.86 4.21
CA ILE A 203 -26.32 7.14 5.40
C ILE A 203 -25.58 8.16 6.28
N LYS A 204 -26.19 8.56 7.39
CA LYS A 204 -25.60 9.53 8.32
C LYS A 204 -24.13 9.21 8.62
N GLY A 205 -23.25 10.17 8.32
CA GLY A 205 -21.80 10.09 8.54
C GLY A 205 -21.01 9.36 7.42
N VAL A 206 -21.58 9.22 6.22
CA VAL A 206 -20.84 8.91 4.99
C VAL A 206 -21.20 9.97 3.95
N GLU A 207 -20.22 10.76 3.54
CA GLU A 207 -20.45 11.99 2.76
C GLU A 207 -19.47 12.07 1.59
N MET A 208 -19.95 12.66 0.49
CA MET A 208 -19.07 13.08 -0.61
C MET A 208 -18.53 14.47 -0.29
N THR A 209 -17.27 14.68 -0.64
CA THR A 209 -16.61 15.97 -0.44
C THR A 209 -15.62 16.26 -1.59
N ASP A 210 -15.05 17.45 -1.59
CA ASP A 210 -13.96 17.86 -2.48
C ASP A 210 -12.60 17.55 -1.86
N GLU A 211 -11.55 17.71 -2.67
CA GLU A 211 -10.17 17.46 -2.27
C GLU A 211 -9.71 18.43 -1.18
N ASP A 212 -10.04 19.72 -1.31
CA ASP A 212 -9.65 20.76 -0.33
C ASP A 212 -10.13 20.40 1.08
N THR A 213 -11.37 19.92 1.21
CA THR A 213 -11.93 19.50 2.51
C THR A 213 -11.18 18.30 3.09
N ILE A 214 -10.78 17.34 2.27
CA ILE A 214 -9.98 16.20 2.74
C ILE A 214 -8.60 16.70 3.18
N ASP A 215 -7.97 17.54 2.38
CA ASP A 215 -6.63 18.08 2.66
C ASP A 215 -6.63 18.85 3.98
N ASP A 216 -7.64 19.70 4.24
CA ASP A 216 -7.81 20.39 5.51
C ASP A 216 -7.94 19.40 6.68
N CYS A 217 -8.76 18.33 6.53
CA CYS A 217 -8.90 17.31 7.57
C CYS A 217 -7.59 16.56 7.84
N VAL A 218 -6.78 16.33 6.82
CA VAL A 218 -5.47 15.67 6.94
C VAL A 218 -4.46 16.58 7.61
N ILE A 219 -4.38 17.85 7.20
CA ILE A 219 -3.45 18.86 7.77
C ILE A 219 -3.77 19.11 9.25
N ASP A 220 -5.05 19.27 9.58
CA ASP A 220 -5.51 19.58 10.93
C ASP A 220 -5.55 18.35 11.85
N HIS A 221 -5.24 17.16 11.36
CA HIS A 221 -5.42 15.89 12.09
C HIS A 221 -6.80 15.78 12.73
N ASN A 222 -7.84 16.03 11.96
CA ASN A 222 -9.22 16.11 12.46
C ASN A 222 -9.64 14.78 13.11
N PRO A 223 -9.94 14.76 14.44
CA PRO A 223 -10.22 13.51 15.15
C PRO A 223 -11.57 12.88 14.79
N ASP A 224 -12.45 13.63 14.12
CA ASP A 224 -13.83 13.25 13.84
C ASP A 224 -14.04 12.76 12.40
N THR A 225 -12.95 12.63 11.62
CA THR A 225 -13.06 12.25 10.21
C THR A 225 -12.21 11.03 9.86
N VAL A 226 -12.68 10.34 8.83
CA VAL A 226 -11.99 9.24 8.12
C VAL A 226 -12.06 9.56 6.64
N VAL A 227 -10.95 9.55 5.94
CA VAL A 227 -10.87 10.00 4.55
C VAL A 227 -10.51 8.85 3.59
N SER A 228 -10.99 8.95 2.35
CA SER A 228 -10.59 8.03 1.28
C SER A 228 -9.20 8.36 0.76
N TYR A 229 -8.46 7.32 0.38
CA TYR A 229 -7.22 7.41 -0.37
C TYR A 229 -7.18 6.29 -1.40
N VAL A 230 -7.18 6.63 -2.68
CA VAL A 230 -7.19 5.67 -3.79
C VAL A 230 -5.93 5.81 -4.61
N VAL A 231 -5.29 4.68 -4.90
CA VAL A 231 -4.09 4.62 -5.75
C VAL A 231 -4.37 3.70 -6.93
N VAL A 232 -4.26 4.26 -8.12
CA VAL A 232 -4.50 3.58 -9.39
C VAL A 232 -3.59 4.18 -10.47
N PRO A 233 -3.10 3.40 -11.46
CA PRO A 233 -2.33 3.97 -12.56
C PRO A 233 -3.12 5.04 -13.32
N SER A 234 -2.49 6.14 -13.73
CA SER A 234 -3.14 7.18 -14.56
C SER A 234 -3.65 6.62 -15.89
N ASN A 235 -2.91 5.69 -16.50
CA ASN A 235 -3.28 4.96 -17.71
C ASN A 235 -3.89 3.58 -17.38
N ALA A 236 -4.81 3.53 -16.41
CA ALA A 236 -5.41 2.30 -15.94
C ALA A 236 -6.14 1.53 -17.06
N HIS A 237 -5.87 0.25 -17.19
CA HIS A 237 -6.48 -0.63 -18.19
C HIS A 237 -6.87 -2.00 -17.59
N PRO A 238 -7.66 -2.83 -18.29
CA PRO A 238 -7.99 -4.16 -17.81
C PRO A 238 -6.72 -4.99 -17.51
N GLY A 239 -6.52 -5.30 -16.25
CA GLY A 239 -5.32 -5.98 -15.75
C GLY A 239 -4.54 -5.18 -14.70
N SER A 240 -4.63 -3.85 -14.70
CA SER A 240 -4.09 -2.98 -13.66
C SER A 240 -4.77 -3.22 -12.30
N PHE A 241 -4.12 -2.79 -11.23
CA PHE A 241 -4.69 -2.86 -9.88
C PHE A 241 -5.09 -1.47 -9.38
N CYS A 242 -6.20 -1.42 -8.65
CA CYS A 242 -6.65 -0.27 -7.88
C CYS A 242 -6.59 -0.62 -6.40
N TYR A 243 -5.99 0.25 -5.60
CA TYR A 243 -5.90 0.16 -4.15
C TYR A 243 -6.80 1.21 -3.52
N LYS A 244 -7.58 0.81 -2.52
CA LYS A 244 -8.58 1.65 -1.85
C LYS A 244 -8.35 1.60 -0.35
N MET A 245 -8.28 2.74 0.25
CA MET A 245 -7.96 2.90 1.66
C MET A 245 -8.91 3.88 2.32
N LEU A 246 -9.22 3.64 3.60
CA LEU A 246 -9.78 4.62 4.51
C LEU A 246 -8.79 4.83 5.64
N ILE A 247 -8.45 6.08 5.89
CA ILE A 247 -7.47 6.50 6.87
C ILE A 247 -8.15 7.43 7.87
N ASP A 248 -7.98 7.14 9.14
CA ASP A 248 -8.43 7.99 10.25
C ASP A 248 -7.51 9.20 10.36
N THR A 249 -8.03 10.41 10.14
CA THR A 249 -7.21 11.62 10.12
C THR A 249 -6.70 12.02 11.50
N GLY A 250 -7.41 11.68 12.56
CA GLY A 250 -6.99 11.98 13.93
C GLY A 250 -5.90 11.06 14.47
N THR A 251 -5.95 9.77 14.11
CA THR A 251 -5.01 8.77 14.64
C THR A 251 -3.96 8.31 13.62
N GLY A 252 -4.17 8.56 12.33
CA GLY A 252 -3.35 8.04 11.24
C GLY A 252 -3.55 6.53 11.01
N GLU A 253 -4.54 5.89 11.64
CA GLU A 253 -4.77 4.45 11.47
C GLU A 253 -5.38 4.12 10.12
N LEU A 254 -4.91 3.02 9.52
CA LEU A 254 -5.54 2.40 8.36
C LEU A 254 -6.76 1.59 8.83
N LEU A 255 -7.96 2.02 8.44
CA LEU A 255 -9.21 1.37 8.82
C LEU A 255 -9.77 0.43 7.75
N TYR A 256 -9.38 0.66 6.51
CA TYR A 256 -9.79 -0.16 5.37
C TYR A 256 -8.68 -0.23 4.35
N PHE A 257 -8.42 -1.41 3.83
CA PHE A 257 -7.49 -1.63 2.74
C PHE A 257 -8.03 -2.72 1.82
N ARG A 258 -8.22 -2.39 0.57
CA ARG A 258 -8.64 -3.36 -0.41
C ARG A 258 -8.01 -3.09 -1.77
N LYS A 259 -7.55 -4.14 -2.44
CA LYS A 259 -7.14 -4.07 -3.83
C LYS A 259 -8.08 -4.89 -4.70
N HIS A 260 -8.31 -4.42 -5.91
CA HIS A 260 -8.97 -5.21 -6.94
C HIS A 260 -8.28 -5.02 -8.28
N ARG A 261 -8.47 -6.00 -9.14
CA ARG A 261 -7.97 -5.95 -10.50
C ARG A 261 -9.03 -5.34 -11.41
N LEU A 262 -8.61 -4.39 -12.24
CA LEU A 262 -9.48 -3.79 -13.24
C LEU A 262 -9.80 -4.78 -14.35
N THR A 263 -11.02 -4.73 -14.83
CA THR A 263 -11.52 -5.53 -15.95
C THR A 263 -12.29 -4.64 -16.91
N LYS A 264 -12.75 -5.18 -18.02
CA LYS A 264 -13.65 -4.42 -18.93
C LYS A 264 -14.97 -3.99 -18.26
N LYS A 265 -15.36 -4.65 -17.15
CA LYS A 265 -16.62 -4.39 -16.43
C LYS A 265 -16.41 -3.69 -15.09
N VAL A 266 -15.26 -3.85 -14.49
CA VAL A 266 -14.93 -3.31 -13.16
C VAL A 266 -13.85 -2.26 -13.32
N GLY A 267 -14.22 -0.99 -13.14
CA GLY A 267 -13.35 0.18 -13.20
C GLY A 267 -12.57 0.43 -11.91
N PRO A 268 -11.78 1.53 -11.87
CA PRO A 268 -11.08 1.97 -10.66
C PRO A 268 -12.04 2.52 -9.60
N GLY A 269 -11.53 2.75 -8.39
CA GLY A 269 -12.24 3.39 -7.28
C GLY A 269 -12.97 2.41 -6.36
N PHE A 270 -13.66 2.97 -5.37
CA PHE A 270 -14.50 2.21 -4.45
C PHE A 270 -15.67 1.58 -5.20
N LEU A 271 -15.84 0.28 -5.06
CA LEU A 271 -16.90 -0.50 -5.68
C LEU A 271 -18.17 -0.46 -4.81
N LEU A 272 -19.31 -0.82 -5.38
CA LEU A 272 -20.57 -0.94 -4.64
C LEU A 272 -20.44 -1.84 -3.39
N GLU A 273 -19.67 -2.92 -3.49
CA GLU A 273 -19.44 -3.83 -2.36
C GLU A 273 -18.60 -3.16 -1.23
N ASP A 274 -17.66 -2.26 -1.56
CA ASP A 274 -16.90 -1.50 -0.58
C ASP A 274 -17.83 -0.51 0.16
N ILE A 275 -18.68 0.19 -0.59
CA ILE A 275 -19.66 1.13 -0.04
C ILE A 275 -20.65 0.44 0.90
N LYS A 276 -21.18 -0.72 0.50
CA LYS A 276 -22.06 -1.53 1.37
C LYS A 276 -21.37 -1.90 2.68
N ARG A 277 -20.13 -2.33 2.59
CA ARG A 277 -19.34 -2.73 3.76
C ARG A 277 -19.07 -1.55 4.69
N ILE A 278 -18.73 -0.38 4.16
CA ILE A 278 -18.55 0.85 4.96
C ILE A 278 -19.86 1.22 5.66
N ALA A 279 -20.98 1.21 4.93
CA ALA A 279 -22.30 1.55 5.46
C ALA A 279 -22.77 0.61 6.59
N GLU A 280 -22.35 -0.66 6.60
CA GLU A 280 -22.68 -1.61 7.67
C GLU A 280 -22.13 -1.18 9.04
N TYR A 281 -20.98 -0.50 9.07
CA TYR A 281 -20.33 -0.03 10.31
C TYR A 281 -20.77 1.37 10.74
N LYS A 282 -21.66 2.02 9.96
CA LYS A 282 -22.21 3.35 10.25
C LYS A 282 -23.68 3.31 10.71
N LYS A 283 -24.26 2.13 10.85
CA LYS A 283 -25.65 1.94 11.30
C LYS A 283 -25.80 2.18 12.79
#